data_c336216f495c261d863019b50efdd9d3
#
_entry.id   c336216f495c261d863019b50efdd9d3
#
_cell.length_a   1.000
_cell.length_b   1.000
_cell.length_c   1.000
_cell.angle_alpha   90.00
_cell.angle_beta   90.00
_cell.angle_gamma   90.00
#
_symmetry.space_group_name_H-M   'P 1'
#
loop_
_entity.id
_entity.type
_entity.pdbx_description
1 polymer ?
#
loop_
_entity_poly.entity_id
_entity_poly.type
_entity_poly.pdbx_seq_one_letter_code
_entity_poly.pdbx_strand_id
1 'polypeptide(L)'
;MLTNKNSISAWQTGILIFFLFFANKILVLPSLFVEQAGILSFILPIFMFLFEFGLLFLFFKVKKRFPTQTFREIVETMLGKFCFYFLSTLIMLFFLGKAILLYDVTYVFFTKTVYQDGTNLMFLFCFIPIMIHLALSNLRAVGRTAQLFFPLVVLIVLFCLVVGVFGIESFPLFSGSSAKQMAMCALRHSMVFGDSMFLFVIIDKINIKKGQWKILFSLATASAVCVCLIFLVFVLLFTYTSFMHPFALFEIISYIKEIGGVGRIDIISMIVIVILTYFHLGIFLISFKESFVLMFKIDAKYSIVLFFAIFLVVIEYLIVNLQKAIFFGEHFWPFFIGVSYGVLPLFFIICLIKSKRRKIE
;
A
#
# COMPACT_ATOMS: atom_id res chain seq x y z
N MET A 1 9.43 -32.55 6.76
CA MET A 1 9.18 -31.09 6.76
C MET A 1 7.70 -30.86 6.45
N LEU A 2 6.89 -30.60 7.45
CA LEU A 2 5.48 -30.23 7.29
C LEU A 2 5.46 -28.87 6.58
N THR A 3 5.18 -28.85 5.27
CA THR A 3 4.93 -27.60 4.55
C THR A 3 3.68 -26.99 5.15
N ASN A 4 3.87 -25.93 5.92
CA ASN A 4 2.77 -25.18 6.51
C ASN A 4 1.80 -24.79 5.37
N LYS A 5 0.58 -25.31 5.41
CA LYS A 5 -0.43 -25.17 4.32
C LYS A 5 -0.67 -23.69 3.91
N ASN A 6 -0.28 -22.74 4.75
CA ASN A 6 -0.48 -21.30 4.55
C ASN A 6 0.79 -20.52 4.18
N SER A 7 1.92 -21.18 3.88
CA SER A 7 3.16 -20.49 3.53
C SER A 7 3.17 -20.01 2.07
N ILE A 8 3.76 -18.83 1.84
CA ILE A 8 3.98 -18.22 0.52
C ILE A 8 5.46 -18.24 0.15
N SER A 9 5.74 -18.35 -1.15
CA SER A 9 7.12 -18.33 -1.69
C SER A 9 7.67 -16.89 -1.75
N ALA A 10 8.98 -16.76 -1.93
CA ALA A 10 9.64 -15.47 -2.15
C ALA A 10 9.07 -14.73 -3.38
N TRP A 11 8.73 -15.46 -4.46
CA TRP A 11 8.13 -14.89 -5.66
C TRP A 11 6.74 -14.31 -5.37
N GLN A 12 5.88 -15.06 -4.68
CA GLN A 12 4.55 -14.59 -4.27
C GLN A 12 4.64 -13.37 -3.35
N THR A 13 5.56 -13.40 -2.39
CA THR A 13 5.81 -12.27 -1.49
C THR A 13 6.26 -11.03 -2.27
N GLY A 14 7.17 -11.20 -3.24
CA GLY A 14 7.64 -10.10 -4.08
C GLY A 14 6.54 -9.48 -4.93
N ILE A 15 5.64 -10.29 -5.50
CA ILE A 15 4.48 -9.80 -6.26
C ILE A 15 3.51 -9.03 -5.35
N LEU A 16 3.25 -9.51 -4.14
CA LEU A 16 2.41 -8.79 -3.18
C LEU A 16 3.04 -7.45 -2.79
N ILE A 17 4.37 -7.39 -2.60
CA ILE A 17 5.09 -6.13 -2.38
C ILE A 17 4.94 -5.20 -3.60
N PHE A 18 5.08 -5.75 -4.82
CA PHE A 18 4.89 -4.98 -6.04
C PHE A 18 3.51 -4.32 -6.06
N PHE A 19 2.44 -5.05 -5.78
CA PHE A 19 1.08 -4.50 -5.76
C PHE A 19 0.89 -3.46 -4.65
N LEU A 20 1.45 -3.70 -3.46
CA LEU A 20 1.39 -2.74 -2.35
C LEU A 20 2.12 -1.43 -2.65
N PHE A 21 3.28 -1.51 -3.28
CA PHE A 21 4.05 -0.32 -3.61
C PHE A 21 3.41 0.46 -4.76
N PHE A 22 2.60 -0.20 -5.57
CA PHE A 22 2.04 0.39 -6.77
C PHE A 22 0.64 1.01 -6.53
N ALA A 23 -0.31 0.25 -5.99
CA ALA A 23 -1.74 0.51 -6.04
C ALA A 23 -2.17 1.95 -5.65
N ASN A 24 -2.10 2.27 -4.37
CA ASN A 24 -2.65 3.52 -3.85
C ASN A 24 -1.81 4.75 -4.22
N LYS A 25 -0.54 4.52 -4.56
CA LYS A 25 0.42 5.59 -4.84
C LYS A 25 0.23 6.25 -6.21
N ILE A 26 -0.32 5.51 -7.17
CA ILE A 26 -0.53 6.01 -8.54
C ILE A 26 -1.92 6.63 -8.78
N LEU A 27 -2.84 6.52 -7.80
CA LEU A 27 -4.19 7.07 -7.97
C LEU A 27 -4.18 8.58 -7.79
N VAL A 28 -4.10 9.04 -6.58
CA VAL A 28 -4.34 10.44 -6.23
C VAL A 28 -3.06 11.20 -5.86
N LEU A 29 -2.00 10.50 -5.42
CA LEU A 29 -0.79 11.18 -4.96
C LEU A 29 -0.12 12.09 -6.00
N PRO A 30 -0.05 11.73 -7.31
CA PRO A 30 0.61 12.61 -8.28
C PRO A 30 -0.01 14.01 -8.34
N SER A 31 -1.35 14.10 -8.39
CA SER A 31 -2.05 15.39 -8.43
C SER A 31 -1.90 16.17 -7.13
N LEU A 32 -2.04 15.50 -5.97
CA LEU A 32 -1.87 16.13 -4.65
C LEU A 32 -0.46 16.66 -4.44
N PHE A 33 0.55 15.96 -4.92
CA PHE A 33 1.93 16.41 -4.80
C PHE A 33 2.19 17.65 -5.65
N VAL A 34 1.65 17.70 -6.88
CA VAL A 34 1.79 18.90 -7.72
C VAL A 34 1.02 20.07 -7.12
N GLU A 35 -0.18 19.85 -6.59
CA GLU A 35 -0.99 20.88 -5.94
C GLU A 35 -0.27 21.53 -4.74
N GLN A 36 0.35 20.70 -3.86
CA GLN A 36 0.93 21.19 -2.61
C GLN A 36 2.40 21.56 -2.71
N ALA A 37 3.15 20.96 -3.62
CA ALA A 37 4.61 21.12 -3.71
C ALA A 37 5.12 21.43 -5.13
N GLY A 38 4.23 21.72 -6.07
CA GLY A 38 4.57 22.13 -7.45
C GLY A 38 5.16 21.01 -8.30
N ILE A 39 5.60 21.36 -9.49
CA ILE A 39 6.03 20.40 -10.54
C ILE A 39 7.21 19.53 -10.09
N LEU A 40 8.16 20.04 -9.31
CA LEU A 40 9.30 19.27 -8.81
C LEU A 40 8.92 18.17 -7.82
N SER A 41 7.66 18.10 -7.39
CA SER A 41 7.17 17.09 -6.46
C SER A 41 7.24 15.65 -6.98
N PHE A 42 7.44 15.42 -8.27
CA PHE A 42 7.67 14.09 -8.84
C PHE A 42 8.90 13.37 -8.26
N ILE A 43 9.81 14.10 -7.59
CA ILE A 43 10.98 13.55 -6.90
C ILE A 43 10.59 12.94 -5.54
N LEU A 44 9.51 13.40 -4.91
CA LEU A 44 9.10 12.98 -3.56
C LEU A 44 8.92 11.46 -3.39
N PRO A 45 8.30 10.73 -4.34
CA PRO A 45 8.18 9.28 -4.24
C PRO A 45 9.52 8.57 -4.08
N ILE A 46 10.60 9.07 -4.71
CA ILE A 46 11.94 8.48 -4.60
C ILE A 46 12.40 8.47 -3.13
N PHE A 47 12.28 9.62 -2.45
CA PHE A 47 12.64 9.72 -1.03
C PHE A 47 11.76 8.83 -0.15
N MET A 48 10.46 8.78 -0.43
CA MET A 48 9.53 7.97 0.36
C MET A 48 9.79 6.47 0.17
N PHE A 49 10.15 6.02 -1.03
CA PHE A 49 10.56 4.63 -1.27
C PHE A 49 11.87 4.26 -0.57
N LEU A 50 12.79 5.19 -0.32
CA LEU A 50 13.97 4.90 0.49
C LEU A 50 13.60 4.41 1.90
N PHE A 51 12.56 4.98 2.52
CA PHE A 51 12.06 4.50 3.81
C PHE A 51 11.42 3.11 3.69
N GLU A 52 10.66 2.83 2.63
CA GLU A 52 10.13 1.48 2.36
C GLU A 52 11.24 0.44 2.20
N PHE A 53 12.30 0.77 1.46
CA PHE A 53 13.47 -0.10 1.33
C PHE A 53 14.20 -0.28 2.66
N GLY A 54 14.23 0.74 3.52
CA GLY A 54 14.72 0.64 4.89
C GLY A 54 13.96 -0.41 5.71
N LEU A 55 12.62 -0.39 5.62
CA LEU A 55 11.74 -1.40 6.26
C LEU A 55 11.97 -2.80 5.68
N LEU A 56 12.08 -2.95 4.36
CA LEU A 56 12.39 -4.23 3.72
C LEU A 56 13.75 -4.78 4.16
N PHE A 57 14.75 -3.92 4.27
CA PHE A 57 16.06 -4.31 4.75
C PHE A 57 16.05 -4.72 6.23
N LEU A 58 15.30 -4.01 7.07
CA LEU A 58 15.08 -4.40 8.46
C LEU A 58 14.38 -5.75 8.55
N PHE A 59 13.30 -5.94 7.78
CA PHE A 59 12.62 -7.23 7.67
C PHE A 59 13.57 -8.36 7.27
N PHE A 60 14.43 -8.14 6.27
CA PHE A 60 15.46 -9.09 5.88
C PHE A 60 16.35 -9.50 7.05
N LYS A 61 16.85 -8.54 7.82
CA LYS A 61 17.70 -8.82 8.98
C LYS A 61 16.96 -9.61 10.06
N VAL A 62 15.70 -9.24 10.33
CA VAL A 62 14.86 -9.92 11.33
C VAL A 62 14.57 -11.35 10.87
N LYS A 63 14.12 -11.55 9.64
CA LYS A 63 13.81 -12.88 9.10
C LYS A 63 15.02 -13.81 9.05
N LYS A 64 16.21 -13.27 8.71
CA LYS A 64 17.47 -14.03 8.75
C LYS A 64 17.84 -14.45 10.17
N ARG A 65 17.51 -13.63 11.17
CA ARG A 65 17.81 -13.92 12.58
C ARG A 65 16.82 -14.87 13.21
N PHE A 66 15.54 -14.76 12.84
CA PHE A 66 14.40 -15.51 13.37
C PHE A 66 13.65 -16.23 12.23
N PRO A 67 14.22 -17.28 11.63
CA PRO A 67 13.71 -17.85 10.37
C PRO A 67 12.35 -18.54 10.49
N THR A 68 12.01 -19.09 11.67
CA THR A 68 10.80 -19.89 11.90
C THR A 68 9.86 -19.29 12.94
N GLN A 69 10.28 -18.27 13.65
CA GLN A 69 9.51 -17.69 14.74
C GLN A 69 8.38 -16.79 14.21
N THR A 70 7.26 -16.81 14.93
CA THR A 70 6.13 -15.90 14.70
C THR A 70 6.46 -14.50 15.20
N PHE A 71 5.74 -13.50 14.72
CA PHE A 71 5.83 -12.13 15.23
C PHE A 71 5.66 -12.09 16.75
N ARG A 72 4.70 -12.85 17.29
CA ARG A 72 4.44 -12.97 18.73
C ARG A 72 5.66 -13.51 19.48
N GLU A 73 6.21 -14.63 19.05
CA GLU A 73 7.36 -15.26 19.70
C GLU A 73 8.57 -14.34 19.72
N ILE A 74 8.85 -13.63 18.63
CA ILE A 74 9.97 -12.69 18.54
C ILE A 74 9.81 -11.57 19.57
N VAL A 75 8.63 -10.94 19.62
CA VAL A 75 8.42 -9.78 20.48
C VAL A 75 8.29 -10.21 21.94
N GLU A 76 7.53 -11.25 22.26
CA GLU A 76 7.36 -11.73 23.65
C GLU A 76 8.68 -12.18 24.27
N THR A 77 9.53 -12.90 23.52
CA THR A 77 10.81 -13.40 24.05
C THR A 77 11.85 -12.30 24.24
N MET A 78 11.82 -11.25 23.40
CA MET A 78 12.84 -10.19 23.44
C MET A 78 12.42 -8.98 24.27
N LEU A 79 11.14 -8.64 24.28
CA LEU A 79 10.63 -7.40 24.87
C LEU A 79 9.54 -7.61 25.93
N GLY A 80 8.97 -8.81 25.99
CA GLY A 80 7.91 -9.16 26.93
C GLY A 80 6.50 -9.04 26.37
N LYS A 81 5.54 -9.61 27.13
CA LYS A 81 4.13 -9.70 26.70
C LYS A 81 3.47 -8.34 26.52
N PHE A 82 3.73 -7.38 27.41
CA PHE A 82 3.14 -6.03 27.31
C PHE A 82 3.49 -5.36 26.00
N CYS A 83 4.78 -5.38 25.61
CA CYS A 83 5.23 -4.82 24.34
C CYS A 83 4.56 -5.50 23.12
N PHE A 84 4.33 -6.82 23.22
CA PHE A 84 3.63 -7.54 22.14
C PHE A 84 2.19 -7.06 22.00
N TYR A 85 1.41 -6.94 23.07
CA TYR A 85 0.02 -6.47 23.01
C TYR A 85 -0.05 -5.03 22.50
N PHE A 86 0.81 -4.16 22.99
CA PHE A 86 0.90 -2.77 22.54
C PHE A 86 1.18 -2.67 21.03
N LEU A 87 2.21 -3.37 20.53
CA LEU A 87 2.55 -3.37 19.11
C LEU A 87 1.46 -3.98 18.23
N SER A 88 0.85 -5.08 18.66
CA SER A 88 -0.25 -5.72 17.92
C SER A 88 -1.44 -4.80 17.78
N THR A 89 -1.80 -4.05 18.83
CA THR A 89 -2.88 -3.06 18.80
C THR A 89 -2.54 -1.94 17.80
N LEU A 90 -1.33 -1.39 17.86
CA LEU A 90 -0.90 -0.35 16.91
C LEU A 90 -0.94 -0.84 15.45
N ILE A 91 -0.51 -2.07 15.19
CA ILE A 91 -0.55 -2.68 13.86
C ILE A 91 -1.99 -2.86 13.38
N MET A 92 -2.88 -3.32 14.25
CA MET A 92 -4.30 -3.48 13.90
C MET A 92 -4.94 -2.13 13.52
N LEU A 93 -4.73 -1.09 14.33
CA LEU A 93 -5.21 0.26 14.04
C LEU A 93 -4.60 0.83 12.75
N PHE A 94 -3.32 0.58 12.52
CA PHE A 94 -2.62 1.00 11.31
C PHE A 94 -3.24 0.40 10.04
N PHE A 95 -3.45 -0.92 9.99
CA PHE A 95 -4.03 -1.57 8.81
C PHE A 95 -5.53 -1.27 8.65
N LEU A 96 -6.26 -1.11 9.74
CA LEU A 96 -7.65 -0.66 9.68
C LEU A 96 -7.74 0.76 9.09
N GLY A 97 -6.94 1.69 9.59
CA GLY A 97 -6.90 3.06 9.07
C GLY A 97 -6.50 3.11 7.59
N LYS A 98 -5.53 2.28 7.18
CA LYS A 98 -5.16 2.17 5.76
C LYS A 98 -6.27 1.58 4.89
N ALA A 99 -7.03 0.62 5.39
CA ALA A 99 -8.17 0.06 4.66
C ALA A 99 -9.28 1.11 4.45
N ILE A 100 -9.52 1.95 5.46
CA ILE A 100 -10.48 3.06 5.38
C ILE A 100 -10.03 4.08 4.33
N LEU A 101 -8.76 4.50 4.37
CA LEU A 101 -8.20 5.44 3.39
C LEU A 101 -8.24 4.89 1.96
N LEU A 102 -7.94 3.61 1.78
CA LEU A 102 -8.00 2.95 0.48
C LEU A 102 -9.44 2.89 -0.05
N TYR A 103 -10.39 2.59 0.83
CA TYR A 103 -11.82 2.61 0.49
C TYR A 103 -12.24 4.00 0.01
N ASP A 104 -11.91 5.04 0.77
CA ASP A 104 -12.28 6.42 0.46
C ASP A 104 -11.73 6.86 -0.90
N VAL A 105 -10.44 6.68 -1.14
CA VAL A 105 -9.81 6.99 -2.44
C VAL A 105 -10.48 6.23 -3.60
N THR A 106 -10.80 4.95 -3.38
CA THR A 106 -11.44 4.12 -4.40
C THR A 106 -12.89 4.57 -4.64
N TYR A 107 -13.62 4.90 -3.61
CA TYR A 107 -14.98 5.44 -3.70
C TYR A 107 -15.00 6.75 -4.51
N VAL A 108 -14.12 7.69 -4.17
CA VAL A 108 -14.00 8.96 -4.91
C VAL A 108 -13.63 8.73 -6.37
N PHE A 109 -12.73 7.77 -6.65
CA PHE A 109 -12.40 7.40 -8.01
C PHE A 109 -13.64 6.93 -8.79
N PHE A 110 -14.38 5.97 -8.26
CA PHE A 110 -15.56 5.41 -8.95
C PHE A 110 -16.68 6.43 -9.14
N THR A 111 -16.94 7.27 -8.14
CA THR A 111 -17.99 8.30 -8.24
C THR A 111 -17.66 9.41 -9.24
N LYS A 112 -16.38 9.74 -9.39
CA LYS A 112 -15.95 10.77 -10.37
C LYS A 112 -15.78 10.25 -11.80
N THR A 113 -15.43 8.95 -11.97
CA THR A 113 -15.06 8.42 -13.29
C THR A 113 -16.10 7.50 -13.91
N VAL A 114 -16.78 6.69 -13.10
CA VAL A 114 -17.66 5.63 -13.59
C VAL A 114 -19.12 5.94 -13.35
N TYR A 115 -19.46 6.45 -12.18
CA TYR A 115 -20.85 6.54 -11.73
C TYR A 115 -21.09 7.83 -10.94
N GLN A 116 -21.30 8.92 -11.67
CA GLN A 116 -21.42 10.27 -11.09
C GLN A 116 -22.58 10.40 -10.08
N ASP A 117 -23.66 9.63 -10.26
CA ASP A 117 -24.83 9.62 -9.36
C ASP A 117 -24.80 8.47 -8.33
N GLY A 118 -23.67 7.76 -8.20
CA GLY A 118 -23.52 6.60 -7.32
C GLY A 118 -23.60 6.97 -5.84
N THR A 119 -24.53 6.34 -5.12
CA THR A 119 -24.59 6.47 -3.66
C THR A 119 -23.51 5.64 -3.00
N ASN A 120 -23.04 6.09 -1.82
CA ASN A 120 -22.11 5.32 -1.02
C ASN A 120 -22.62 3.92 -0.67
N LEU A 121 -23.91 3.77 -0.39
CA LEU A 121 -24.54 2.48 -0.10
C LEU A 121 -24.38 1.51 -1.26
N MET A 122 -24.55 1.96 -2.50
CA MET A 122 -24.36 1.12 -3.69
C MET A 122 -22.93 0.65 -3.83
N PHE A 123 -21.96 1.53 -3.61
CA PHE A 123 -20.54 1.19 -3.64
C PHE A 123 -20.17 0.21 -2.51
N LEU A 124 -20.65 0.45 -1.28
CA LEU A 124 -20.47 -0.47 -0.15
C LEU A 124 -21.05 -1.85 -0.45
N PHE A 125 -22.23 -1.92 -1.05
CA PHE A 125 -22.89 -3.19 -1.40
C PHE A 125 -22.06 -4.02 -2.37
N CYS A 126 -21.37 -3.40 -3.31
CA CYS A 126 -20.44 -4.08 -4.20
C CYS A 126 -19.09 -4.42 -3.53
N PHE A 127 -18.61 -3.56 -2.64
CA PHE A 127 -17.27 -3.66 -2.05
C PHE A 127 -17.21 -4.66 -0.88
N ILE A 128 -18.25 -4.75 -0.05
CA ILE A 128 -18.32 -5.64 1.11
C ILE A 128 -18.15 -7.13 0.73
N PRO A 129 -18.81 -7.69 -0.28
CA PRO A 129 -18.62 -9.10 -0.67
C PRO A 129 -17.16 -9.40 -1.05
N ILE A 130 -16.50 -8.46 -1.74
CA ILE A 130 -15.08 -8.56 -2.08
C ILE A 130 -14.22 -8.59 -0.82
N MET A 131 -14.49 -7.71 0.14
CA MET A 131 -13.79 -7.68 1.41
C MET A 131 -13.99 -8.97 2.22
N ILE A 132 -15.21 -9.49 2.28
CA ILE A 132 -15.53 -10.75 2.97
C ILE A 132 -14.77 -11.91 2.32
N HIS A 133 -14.80 -12.00 0.99
CA HIS A 133 -14.06 -13.02 0.26
C HIS A 133 -12.55 -12.98 0.58
N LEU A 134 -11.94 -11.79 0.58
CA LEU A 134 -10.54 -11.60 0.92
C LEU A 134 -10.23 -11.95 2.38
N ALA A 135 -11.09 -11.55 3.30
CA ALA A 135 -10.94 -11.83 4.73
C ALA A 135 -11.00 -13.33 5.04
N LEU A 136 -11.84 -14.08 4.33
CA LEU A 136 -11.95 -15.54 4.44
C LEU A 136 -10.81 -16.26 3.72
N SER A 137 -10.16 -15.62 2.77
CA SER A 137 -9.08 -16.20 1.99
C SER A 137 -7.83 -16.43 2.81
N ASN A 138 -7.08 -17.49 2.45
CA ASN A 138 -5.77 -17.75 3.01
C ASN A 138 -4.70 -16.94 2.25
N LEU A 139 -3.63 -16.54 2.94
CA LEU A 139 -2.50 -15.81 2.36
C LEU A 139 -1.95 -16.49 1.09
N ARG A 140 -1.90 -17.83 1.07
CA ARG A 140 -1.44 -18.60 -0.09
C ARG A 140 -2.39 -18.47 -1.29
N ALA A 141 -3.69 -18.42 -1.07
CA ALA A 141 -4.67 -18.20 -2.13
C ALA A 141 -4.48 -16.82 -2.76
N VAL A 142 -4.39 -15.78 -1.92
CA VAL A 142 -4.13 -14.40 -2.37
C VAL A 142 -2.81 -14.30 -3.14
N GLY A 143 -1.73 -14.96 -2.67
CA GLY A 143 -0.46 -15.00 -3.37
C GLY A 143 -0.52 -15.68 -4.74
N ARG A 144 -1.31 -16.75 -4.89
CA ARG A 144 -1.50 -17.43 -6.19
C ARG A 144 -2.32 -16.59 -7.16
N THR A 145 -3.40 -15.99 -6.67
CA THR A 145 -4.23 -15.09 -7.48
C THR A 145 -3.42 -13.86 -7.93
N ALA A 146 -2.56 -13.32 -7.05
CA ALA A 146 -1.64 -12.25 -7.39
C ALA A 146 -0.68 -12.63 -8.54
N GLN A 147 -0.14 -13.86 -8.52
CA GLN A 147 0.70 -14.36 -9.62
C GLN A 147 -0.03 -14.42 -10.97
N LEU A 148 -1.33 -14.77 -10.96
CA LEU A 148 -2.13 -14.82 -12.17
C LEU A 148 -2.34 -13.41 -12.78
N PHE A 149 -2.64 -12.43 -11.96
CA PHE A 149 -2.90 -11.06 -12.42
C PHE A 149 -1.64 -10.22 -12.65
N PHE A 150 -0.50 -10.63 -12.11
CA PHE A 150 0.75 -9.88 -12.20
C PHE A 150 1.18 -9.54 -13.65
N PRO A 151 1.20 -10.51 -14.61
CA PRO A 151 1.58 -10.19 -15.99
C PRO A 151 0.65 -9.18 -16.65
N LEU A 152 -0.66 -9.29 -16.39
CA LEU A 152 -1.67 -8.37 -16.91
C LEU A 152 -1.42 -6.94 -16.39
N VAL A 153 -1.20 -6.80 -15.08
CA VAL A 153 -0.94 -5.48 -14.47
C VAL A 153 0.34 -4.87 -15.04
N VAL A 154 1.43 -5.64 -15.13
CA VAL A 154 2.70 -5.18 -15.69
C VAL A 154 2.54 -4.72 -17.14
N LEU A 155 1.84 -5.50 -17.97
CA LEU A 155 1.60 -5.16 -19.38
C LEU A 155 0.83 -3.84 -19.50
N ILE A 156 -0.24 -3.66 -18.73
CA ILE A 156 -1.04 -2.43 -18.79
C ILE A 156 -0.26 -1.23 -18.26
N VAL A 157 0.52 -1.40 -17.19
CA VAL A 157 1.39 -0.33 -16.67
C VAL A 157 2.43 0.10 -17.72
N LEU A 158 3.07 -0.84 -18.40
CA LEU A 158 4.01 -0.54 -19.48
C LEU A 158 3.30 0.15 -20.64
N PHE A 159 2.10 -0.29 -21.01
CA PHE A 159 1.28 0.37 -22.01
C PHE A 159 0.98 1.82 -21.62
N CYS A 160 0.55 2.09 -20.37
CA CYS A 160 0.30 3.44 -19.87
C CYS A 160 1.55 4.33 -19.96
N LEU A 161 2.72 3.81 -19.60
CA LEU A 161 3.98 4.55 -19.65
C LEU A 161 4.35 4.88 -21.10
N VAL A 162 4.26 3.92 -22.01
CA VAL A 162 4.57 4.12 -23.43
C VAL A 162 3.68 5.21 -24.03
N VAL A 163 2.39 5.09 -23.80
CA VAL A 163 1.40 6.05 -24.29
C VAL A 163 1.62 7.44 -23.71
N GLY A 164 1.81 7.52 -22.39
CA GLY A 164 2.08 8.80 -21.74
C GLY A 164 3.32 9.50 -22.29
N VAL A 165 4.40 8.74 -22.59
CA VAL A 165 5.62 9.30 -23.17
C VAL A 165 5.36 9.87 -24.58
N PHE A 166 4.56 9.21 -25.39
CA PHE A 166 4.21 9.72 -26.75
C PHE A 166 3.33 10.96 -26.69
N GLY A 167 2.61 11.22 -25.61
CA GLY A 167 1.79 12.42 -25.43
C GLY A 167 2.55 13.65 -24.93
N ILE A 168 3.85 13.54 -24.58
CA ILE A 168 4.64 14.66 -24.07
C ILE A 168 5.04 15.57 -25.22
N GLU A 169 4.47 16.77 -25.29
CA GLU A 169 4.76 17.75 -26.34
C GLU A 169 5.88 18.72 -25.94
N SER A 170 6.00 19.05 -24.66
CA SER A 170 6.97 20.02 -24.18
C SER A 170 7.44 19.72 -22.76
N PHE A 171 8.68 20.11 -22.46
CA PHE A 171 9.21 20.04 -21.09
C PHE A 171 8.87 21.34 -20.34
N PRO A 172 8.14 21.27 -19.21
CA PRO A 172 7.83 22.46 -18.43
C PRO A 172 9.09 23.07 -17.82
N LEU A 173 9.10 24.39 -17.68
CA LEU A 173 10.07 25.05 -16.81
C LEU A 173 9.76 24.63 -15.37
N PHE A 174 10.69 23.91 -14.74
CA PHE A 174 10.54 23.46 -13.37
C PHE A 174 10.63 24.66 -12.41
N SER A 175 9.48 25.24 -12.07
CA SER A 175 9.39 26.23 -10.99
C SER A 175 9.46 25.49 -9.65
N GLY A 176 10.44 25.85 -8.83
CA GLY A 176 10.72 25.15 -7.58
C GLY A 176 9.83 25.59 -6.43
N SER A 177 9.21 24.64 -5.77
CA SER A 177 8.70 24.81 -4.41
C SER A 177 9.86 24.84 -3.42
N SER A 178 9.67 25.51 -2.28
CA SER A 178 10.68 25.50 -1.22
C SER A 178 10.88 24.07 -0.69
N ALA A 179 12.12 23.73 -0.28
CA ALA A 179 12.42 22.42 0.31
C ALA A 179 11.52 22.12 1.54
N LYS A 180 11.12 23.15 2.28
CA LYS A 180 10.17 23.03 3.39
C LYS A 180 8.78 22.58 2.93
N GLN A 181 8.26 23.14 1.85
CA GLN A 181 6.96 22.74 1.29
C GLN A 181 7.00 21.30 0.80
N MET A 182 8.06 20.90 0.10
CA MET A 182 8.27 19.54 -0.37
C MET A 182 8.34 18.54 0.82
N ALA A 183 9.11 18.87 1.87
CA ALA A 183 9.19 18.03 3.06
C ALA A 183 7.84 17.89 3.77
N MET A 184 7.09 19.00 3.93
CA MET A 184 5.76 18.95 4.54
C MET A 184 4.77 18.16 3.72
N CYS A 185 4.79 18.27 2.39
CA CYS A 185 3.98 17.48 1.49
C CYS A 185 4.30 15.98 1.65
N ALA A 186 5.59 15.60 1.63
CA ALA A 186 6.00 14.21 1.85
C ALA A 186 5.53 13.68 3.20
N LEU A 187 5.65 14.46 4.27
CA LEU A 187 5.19 14.06 5.60
C LEU A 187 3.67 13.87 5.66
N ARG A 188 2.87 14.79 5.15
CA ARG A 188 1.40 14.71 5.15
C ARG A 188 0.89 13.46 4.41
N HIS A 189 1.51 13.12 3.29
CA HIS A 189 1.11 11.98 2.47
C HIS A 189 1.86 10.68 2.76
N SER A 190 2.74 10.67 3.76
CA SER A 190 3.48 9.47 4.17
C SER A 190 2.58 8.33 4.67
N MET A 191 1.34 8.63 5.06
CA MET A 191 0.34 7.60 5.43
C MET A 191 0.06 6.61 4.30
N VAL A 192 0.31 6.96 3.04
CA VAL A 192 0.15 6.08 1.89
C VAL A 192 1.30 5.08 1.77
N PHE A 193 2.42 5.34 2.47
CA PHE A 193 3.59 4.48 2.56
C PHE A 193 3.60 3.66 3.87
N GLY A 194 4.65 2.87 4.12
CA GLY A 194 4.75 1.99 5.30
C GLY A 194 4.08 0.63 5.08
N ASP A 195 3.72 0.29 3.85
CA ASP A 195 3.01 -0.97 3.54
C ASP A 195 3.86 -2.21 3.82
N SER A 196 5.20 -2.10 3.75
CA SER A 196 6.13 -3.19 4.05
C SER A 196 5.96 -3.77 5.46
N MET A 197 5.24 -3.07 6.33
CA MET A 197 4.91 -3.52 7.70
C MET A 197 4.15 -4.84 7.74
N PHE A 198 3.34 -5.17 6.72
CA PHE A 198 2.62 -6.46 6.67
C PHE A 198 3.56 -7.66 6.76
N LEU A 199 4.79 -7.55 6.23
CA LEU A 199 5.78 -8.62 6.23
C LEU A 199 6.15 -9.08 7.64
N PHE A 200 6.21 -8.15 8.60
CA PHE A 200 6.53 -8.47 9.99
C PHE A 200 5.42 -9.28 10.66
N VAL A 201 4.16 -8.99 10.32
CA VAL A 201 2.99 -9.71 10.85
C VAL A 201 2.94 -11.16 10.38
N ILE A 202 3.29 -11.39 9.11
CA ILE A 202 3.24 -12.71 8.48
C ILE A 202 4.62 -13.37 8.37
N ILE A 203 5.58 -12.95 9.19
CA ILE A 203 6.99 -13.36 9.08
C ILE A 203 7.19 -14.88 9.09
N ASP A 204 6.41 -15.62 9.86
CA ASP A 204 6.43 -17.08 9.93
C ASP A 204 5.90 -17.78 8.67
N LYS A 205 5.01 -17.10 7.93
CA LYS A 205 4.34 -17.64 6.73
C LYS A 205 5.14 -17.42 5.45
N ILE A 206 6.21 -16.65 5.50
CA ILE A 206 7.06 -16.37 4.35
C ILE A 206 8.21 -17.37 4.29
N ASN A 207 8.28 -18.13 3.19
CA ASN A 207 9.36 -19.09 2.96
C ASN A 207 10.35 -18.53 1.95
N ILE A 208 11.50 -18.05 2.44
CA ILE A 208 12.57 -17.48 1.62
C ILE A 208 13.82 -18.34 1.78
N LYS A 209 14.26 -19.00 0.69
CA LYS A 209 15.50 -19.74 0.63
C LYS A 209 16.70 -18.80 0.45
N LYS A 210 17.90 -19.31 0.71
CA LYS A 210 19.15 -18.57 0.50
C LYS A 210 19.23 -18.08 -0.97
N GLY A 211 19.49 -16.79 -1.16
CA GLY A 211 19.55 -16.16 -2.48
C GLY A 211 18.24 -15.60 -3.03
N GLN A 212 17.09 -16.04 -2.57
CA GLN A 212 15.79 -15.57 -3.07
C GLN A 212 15.40 -14.15 -2.62
N TRP A 213 16.16 -13.56 -1.70
CA TRP A 213 15.97 -12.16 -1.28
C TRP A 213 16.10 -11.17 -2.45
N LYS A 214 16.96 -11.51 -3.42
CA LYS A 214 17.11 -10.70 -4.64
C LYS A 214 15.79 -10.52 -5.38
N ILE A 215 14.92 -11.54 -5.36
CA ILE A 215 13.60 -11.50 -6.01
C ILE A 215 12.70 -10.46 -5.34
N LEU A 216 12.67 -10.42 -4.00
CA LEU A 216 11.85 -9.44 -3.27
C LEU A 216 12.32 -8.01 -3.55
N PHE A 217 13.63 -7.77 -3.43
CA PHE A 217 14.19 -6.44 -3.68
C PHE A 217 14.05 -6.02 -5.15
N SER A 218 14.22 -6.94 -6.10
CA SER A 218 14.03 -6.68 -7.52
C SER A 218 12.59 -6.26 -7.84
N LEU A 219 11.58 -7.00 -7.33
CA LEU A 219 10.17 -6.66 -7.56
C LEU A 219 9.76 -5.37 -6.84
N ALA A 220 10.25 -5.13 -5.63
CA ALA A 220 10.06 -3.87 -4.92
C ALA A 220 10.67 -2.68 -5.68
N THR A 221 11.90 -2.85 -6.21
CA THR A 221 12.57 -1.83 -7.02
C THR A 221 11.83 -1.58 -8.33
N ALA A 222 11.40 -2.64 -9.01
CA ALA A 222 10.62 -2.52 -10.24
C ALA A 222 9.33 -1.71 -10.00
N SER A 223 8.61 -2.02 -8.92
CA SER A 223 7.40 -1.26 -8.56
C SER A 223 7.70 0.20 -8.25
N ALA A 224 8.73 0.48 -7.44
CA ALA A 224 9.11 1.84 -7.08
C ALA A 224 9.51 2.66 -8.33
N VAL A 225 10.28 2.06 -9.24
CA VAL A 225 10.67 2.69 -10.50
C VAL A 225 9.44 2.97 -11.37
N CYS A 226 8.52 2.00 -11.52
CA CYS A 226 7.29 2.21 -12.28
C CYS A 226 6.44 3.36 -11.70
N VAL A 227 6.30 3.43 -10.38
CA VAL A 227 5.56 4.54 -9.72
C VAL A 227 6.24 5.87 -10.00
N CYS A 228 7.57 5.97 -9.82
CA CYS A 228 8.30 7.20 -10.09
C CYS A 228 8.19 7.63 -11.57
N LEU A 229 8.22 6.67 -12.50
CA LEU A 229 8.02 6.95 -13.93
C LEU A 229 6.60 7.43 -14.22
N ILE A 230 5.57 6.86 -13.61
CA ILE A 230 4.20 7.34 -13.77
C ILE A 230 4.06 8.77 -13.25
N PHE A 231 4.65 9.09 -12.08
CA PHE A 231 4.66 10.45 -11.57
C PHE A 231 5.33 11.42 -12.54
N LEU A 232 6.49 11.04 -13.07
CA LEU A 232 7.23 11.86 -14.04
C LEU A 232 6.40 12.08 -15.32
N VAL A 233 5.90 10.99 -15.91
CA VAL A 233 5.09 11.06 -17.15
C VAL A 233 3.83 11.90 -16.92
N PHE A 234 3.14 11.71 -15.81
CA PHE A 234 1.96 12.48 -15.45
C PHE A 234 2.24 13.99 -15.37
N VAL A 235 3.31 14.36 -14.67
CA VAL A 235 3.71 15.77 -14.53
C VAL A 235 4.17 16.36 -15.86
N LEU A 236 4.86 15.61 -16.70
CA LEU A 236 5.31 16.08 -18.02
C LEU A 236 4.13 16.22 -19.01
N LEU A 237 3.13 15.33 -18.91
CA LEU A 237 1.97 15.33 -19.78
C LEU A 237 1.01 16.50 -19.48
N PHE A 238 0.68 16.69 -18.20
CA PHE A 238 -0.31 17.68 -17.75
C PHE A 238 0.30 18.99 -17.24
N THR A 239 1.60 19.02 -17.01
CA THR A 239 2.34 20.22 -16.58
C THR A 239 1.65 20.97 -15.43
N TYR A 240 1.30 22.24 -15.64
CA TYR A 240 0.64 23.09 -14.63
C TYR A 240 -0.82 22.72 -14.35
N THR A 241 -1.48 21.96 -15.22
CA THR A 241 -2.86 21.49 -15.03
C THR A 241 -2.94 20.17 -14.28
N SER A 242 -1.81 19.55 -13.92
CA SER A 242 -1.74 18.25 -13.26
C SER A 242 -2.63 18.15 -11.99
N PHE A 243 -2.81 19.24 -11.23
CA PHE A 243 -3.67 19.26 -10.05
C PHE A 243 -5.16 19.16 -10.37
N MET A 244 -5.57 19.46 -11.62
CA MET A 244 -6.95 19.33 -12.11
C MET A 244 -7.30 17.88 -12.50
N HIS A 245 -6.28 17.03 -12.62
CA HIS A 245 -6.37 15.63 -13.05
C HIS A 245 -6.14 14.69 -11.84
N PRO A 246 -7.17 14.36 -11.05
CA PRO A 246 -6.99 13.72 -9.75
C PRO A 246 -6.48 12.28 -9.82
N PHE A 247 -6.66 11.57 -10.94
CA PHE A 247 -6.38 10.14 -11.07
C PHE A 247 -5.35 9.84 -12.13
N ALA A 248 -4.06 9.98 -11.78
CA ALA A 248 -2.96 10.01 -12.72
C ALA A 248 -2.95 8.87 -13.74
N LEU A 249 -3.10 7.61 -13.32
CA LEU A 249 -3.08 6.47 -14.24
C LEU A 249 -4.28 6.48 -15.21
N PHE A 250 -5.45 6.85 -14.71
CA PHE A 250 -6.67 6.94 -15.51
C PHE A 250 -6.55 8.09 -16.53
N GLU A 251 -6.10 9.25 -16.09
CA GLU A 251 -5.96 10.44 -16.93
C GLU A 251 -4.92 10.25 -18.04
N ILE A 252 -3.77 9.64 -17.75
CA ILE A 252 -2.76 9.32 -18.78
C ILE A 252 -3.36 8.48 -19.90
N ILE A 253 -4.18 7.48 -19.59
CA ILE A 253 -4.82 6.64 -20.62
C ILE A 253 -5.96 7.37 -21.31
N SER A 254 -6.73 8.18 -20.57
CA SER A 254 -7.83 8.96 -21.16
C SER A 254 -7.35 10.01 -22.16
N TYR A 255 -6.13 10.51 -21.98
CA TYR A 255 -5.49 11.47 -22.91
C TYR A 255 -5.34 10.92 -24.35
N ILE A 256 -5.17 9.59 -24.51
CA ILE A 256 -5.12 8.97 -25.86
C ILE A 256 -6.42 9.16 -26.62
N LYS A 257 -7.56 9.18 -25.92
CA LYS A 257 -8.86 9.35 -26.55
C LYS A 257 -8.96 10.66 -27.33
N GLU A 258 -8.26 11.68 -26.88
CA GLU A 258 -8.21 12.99 -27.54
C GLU A 258 -7.35 12.96 -28.81
N ILE A 259 -6.33 12.08 -28.87
CA ILE A 259 -5.38 12.00 -29.98
C ILE A 259 -5.84 11.08 -31.12
N GLY A 260 -6.62 10.01 -30.83
CA GLY A 260 -6.84 8.94 -31.80
C GLY A 260 -8.27 8.61 -32.19
N GLY A 261 -9.30 9.25 -31.62
CA GLY A 261 -10.71 8.89 -31.91
C GLY A 261 -11.08 7.44 -31.54
N VAL A 262 -10.19 6.72 -30.87
CA VAL A 262 -10.38 5.35 -30.41
C VAL A 262 -11.30 5.36 -29.21
N GLY A 263 -12.26 4.43 -29.14
CA GLY A 263 -13.27 4.36 -28.09
C GLY A 263 -12.71 4.36 -26.66
N ARG A 264 -13.48 3.89 -25.69
CA ARG A 264 -13.18 3.95 -24.25
C ARG A 264 -12.01 3.05 -23.80
N ILE A 265 -10.78 3.44 -24.11
CA ILE A 265 -9.55 2.75 -23.68
C ILE A 265 -9.32 2.94 -22.15
N ASP A 266 -9.90 3.98 -21.57
CA ASP A 266 -9.92 4.28 -20.13
C ASP A 266 -10.39 3.08 -19.26
N ILE A 267 -11.26 2.20 -19.79
CA ILE A 267 -11.71 0.98 -19.12
C ILE A 267 -10.53 0.07 -18.74
N ILE A 268 -9.46 0.04 -19.51
CA ILE A 268 -8.27 -0.77 -19.22
C ILE A 268 -7.61 -0.33 -17.92
N SER A 269 -7.50 0.98 -17.68
CA SER A 269 -6.96 1.50 -16.43
C SER A 269 -7.85 1.17 -15.23
N MET A 270 -9.18 1.22 -15.42
CA MET A 270 -10.13 0.87 -14.36
C MET A 270 -9.95 -0.59 -13.90
N ILE A 271 -9.77 -1.52 -14.85
CA ILE A 271 -9.51 -2.93 -14.52
C ILE A 271 -8.27 -3.08 -13.65
N VAL A 272 -7.17 -2.39 -14.00
CA VAL A 272 -5.94 -2.42 -13.20
C VAL A 272 -6.15 -1.83 -11.82
N ILE A 273 -6.83 -0.70 -11.72
CA ILE A 273 -7.13 -0.05 -10.44
C ILE A 273 -7.94 -0.99 -9.53
N VAL A 274 -8.95 -1.67 -10.08
CA VAL A 274 -9.75 -2.67 -9.32
C VAL A 274 -8.87 -3.81 -8.82
N ILE A 275 -8.04 -4.39 -9.69
CA ILE A 275 -7.12 -5.49 -9.34
C ILE A 275 -6.17 -5.04 -8.23
N LEU A 276 -5.54 -3.89 -8.38
CA LEU A 276 -4.59 -3.35 -7.41
C LEU A 276 -5.26 -3.07 -6.05
N THR A 277 -6.43 -2.45 -6.06
CA THR A 277 -7.22 -2.19 -4.84
C THR A 277 -7.62 -3.49 -4.15
N TYR A 278 -8.03 -4.52 -4.92
CA TYR A 278 -8.36 -5.84 -4.40
C TYR A 278 -7.19 -6.45 -3.60
N PHE A 279 -5.99 -6.51 -4.19
CA PHE A 279 -4.83 -7.09 -3.50
C PHE A 279 -4.37 -6.24 -2.31
N HIS A 280 -4.39 -4.93 -2.44
CA HIS A 280 -4.00 -4.00 -1.38
C HIS A 280 -4.90 -4.16 -0.15
N LEU A 281 -6.22 -4.12 -0.37
CA LEU A 281 -7.21 -4.34 0.67
C LEU A 281 -7.08 -5.74 1.31
N GLY A 282 -6.88 -6.78 0.47
CA GLY A 282 -6.69 -8.14 0.95
C GLY A 282 -5.52 -8.28 1.90
N ILE A 283 -4.40 -7.61 1.61
CA ILE A 283 -3.22 -7.63 2.48
C ILE A 283 -3.49 -6.89 3.79
N PHE A 284 -4.20 -5.77 3.77
CA PHE A 284 -4.56 -5.04 4.99
C PHE A 284 -5.49 -5.86 5.88
N LEU A 285 -6.51 -6.50 5.30
CA LEU A 285 -7.42 -7.40 6.01
C LEU A 285 -6.70 -8.61 6.62
N ILE A 286 -5.80 -9.25 5.85
CA ILE A 286 -5.01 -10.37 6.34
C ILE A 286 -4.10 -9.92 7.47
N SER A 287 -3.46 -8.76 7.36
CA SER A 287 -2.56 -8.23 8.39
C SER A 287 -3.31 -7.91 9.68
N PHE A 288 -4.50 -7.32 9.58
CA PHE A 288 -5.37 -7.09 10.73
C PHE A 288 -5.78 -8.42 11.39
N LYS A 289 -6.30 -9.37 10.58
CA LYS A 289 -6.72 -10.70 11.04
C LYS A 289 -5.61 -11.45 11.76
N GLU A 290 -4.41 -11.50 11.17
CA GLU A 290 -3.27 -12.20 11.74
C GLU A 290 -2.82 -11.56 13.07
N SER A 291 -2.76 -10.22 13.12
CA SER A 291 -2.42 -9.50 14.36
C SER A 291 -3.44 -9.80 15.47
N PHE A 292 -4.73 -9.83 15.14
CA PHE A 292 -5.81 -10.15 16.07
C PHE A 292 -5.69 -11.60 16.59
N VAL A 293 -5.53 -12.57 15.68
CA VAL A 293 -5.41 -14.00 16.04
C VAL A 293 -4.18 -14.25 16.92
N LEU A 294 -3.05 -13.61 16.60
CA LEU A 294 -1.84 -13.70 17.41
C LEU A 294 -2.03 -13.09 18.80
N MET A 295 -2.81 -12.01 18.90
CA MET A 295 -3.05 -11.28 20.14
C MET A 295 -3.99 -12.05 21.10
N PHE A 296 -5.16 -12.44 20.60
CA PHE A 296 -6.24 -12.99 21.43
C PHE A 296 -6.30 -14.52 21.44
N LYS A 297 -5.61 -15.20 20.52
CA LYS A 297 -5.68 -16.67 20.32
C LYS A 297 -7.12 -17.16 20.05
N ILE A 298 -7.95 -16.34 19.44
CA ILE A 298 -9.35 -16.61 19.11
C ILE A 298 -9.44 -16.88 17.60
N ASP A 299 -10.51 -17.55 17.18
CA ASP A 299 -10.76 -17.86 15.78
C ASP A 299 -10.76 -16.61 14.90
N ALA A 300 -10.18 -16.73 13.72
CA ALA A 300 -10.09 -15.66 12.72
C ALA A 300 -11.45 -15.05 12.34
N LYS A 301 -12.55 -15.78 12.51
CA LYS A 301 -13.92 -15.30 12.23
C LYS A 301 -14.29 -14.08 13.06
N TYR A 302 -13.96 -14.07 14.35
CA TYR A 302 -14.26 -12.94 15.23
C TYR A 302 -13.47 -11.67 14.86
N SER A 303 -12.23 -11.84 14.38
CA SER A 303 -11.43 -10.70 13.91
C SER A 303 -12.06 -10.04 12.68
N ILE A 304 -12.65 -10.83 11.80
CA ILE A 304 -13.32 -10.35 10.60
C ILE A 304 -14.57 -9.56 10.98
N VAL A 305 -15.39 -10.10 11.88
CA VAL A 305 -16.59 -9.40 12.37
C VAL A 305 -16.23 -8.06 13.02
N LEU A 306 -15.20 -8.06 13.89
CA LEU A 306 -14.75 -6.84 14.56
C LEU A 306 -14.23 -5.80 13.54
N PHE A 307 -13.45 -6.25 12.55
CA PHE A 307 -12.96 -5.37 11.50
C PHE A 307 -14.11 -4.69 10.77
N PHE A 308 -15.10 -5.47 10.31
CA PHE A 308 -16.25 -4.93 9.58
C PHE A 308 -17.11 -4.01 10.45
N ALA A 309 -17.33 -4.34 11.72
CA ALA A 309 -18.10 -3.49 12.62
C ALA A 309 -17.45 -2.11 12.77
N ILE A 310 -16.13 -2.06 13.05
CA ILE A 310 -15.43 -0.79 13.20
C ILE A 310 -15.36 -0.07 11.83
N PHE A 311 -15.05 -0.79 10.77
CA PHE A 311 -14.91 -0.24 9.42
C PHE A 311 -16.20 0.44 8.96
N LEU A 312 -17.37 -0.21 9.12
CA LEU A 312 -18.65 0.34 8.73
C LEU A 312 -19.02 1.59 9.54
N VAL A 313 -18.84 1.54 10.87
CA VAL A 313 -19.12 2.70 11.74
C VAL A 313 -18.26 3.90 11.36
N VAL A 314 -16.96 3.68 11.13
CA VAL A 314 -16.04 4.78 10.79
C VAL A 314 -16.35 5.32 9.39
N ILE A 315 -16.64 4.47 8.43
CA ILE A 315 -17.00 4.90 7.07
C ILE A 315 -18.30 5.69 7.07
N GLU A 316 -19.33 5.22 7.75
CA GLU A 316 -20.60 5.96 7.86
C GLU A 316 -20.39 7.36 8.46
N TYR A 317 -19.57 7.45 9.50
CA TYR A 317 -19.20 8.73 10.11
C TYR A 317 -18.39 9.64 9.18
N LEU A 318 -17.45 9.10 8.41
CA LEU A 318 -16.60 9.87 7.51
C LEU A 318 -17.35 10.30 6.24
N ILE A 319 -18.19 9.44 5.68
CA ILE A 319 -18.88 9.68 4.41
C ILE A 319 -20.01 10.71 4.54
N VAL A 320 -20.64 10.81 5.69
CA VAL A 320 -21.57 11.92 5.97
C VAL A 320 -20.90 13.28 5.79
N ASN A 321 -19.54 13.31 5.74
CA ASN A 321 -18.74 14.50 5.47
C ASN A 321 -17.48 14.16 4.66
N LEU A 322 -17.57 14.20 3.32
CA LEU A 322 -16.43 13.98 2.41
C LEU A 322 -15.21 14.86 2.73
N GLN A 323 -15.44 16.08 3.22
CA GLN A 323 -14.40 16.96 3.75
C GLN A 323 -13.70 16.38 4.98
N LYS A 324 -14.37 15.53 5.78
CA LYS A 324 -13.77 14.90 6.96
C LYS A 324 -12.86 13.73 6.64
N ALA A 325 -13.03 13.04 5.51
CA ALA A 325 -12.12 11.95 5.12
C ALA A 325 -10.76 12.48 4.68
N ILE A 326 -10.72 13.57 3.92
CA ILE A 326 -9.48 14.31 3.60
C ILE A 326 -8.86 14.84 4.88
N PHE A 327 -9.68 15.43 5.76
CA PHE A 327 -9.26 15.91 7.07
C PHE A 327 -8.70 14.77 7.96
N PHE A 328 -9.29 13.57 7.92
CA PHE A 328 -8.75 12.41 8.64
C PHE A 328 -7.32 12.08 8.16
N GLY A 329 -7.11 11.99 6.86
CA GLY A 329 -5.79 11.76 6.28
C GLY A 329 -4.78 12.83 6.70
N GLU A 330 -5.16 14.11 6.65
CA GLU A 330 -4.31 15.25 6.98
C GLU A 330 -4.00 15.39 8.47
N HIS A 331 -4.82 14.85 9.37
CA HIS A 331 -4.62 14.96 10.82
C HIS A 331 -3.99 13.71 11.44
N PHE A 332 -4.23 12.54 10.86
CA PHE A 332 -3.71 11.26 11.38
C PHE A 332 -2.36 10.83 10.79
N TRP A 333 -1.78 11.59 9.84
CA TRP A 333 -0.45 11.26 9.30
C TRP A 333 0.63 11.03 10.38
N PRO A 334 0.67 11.77 11.54
CA PRO A 334 1.68 11.53 12.55
C PRO A 334 1.59 10.12 13.16
N PHE A 335 0.36 9.59 13.30
CA PHE A 335 0.15 8.22 13.75
C PHE A 335 0.74 7.22 12.76
N PHE A 336 0.45 7.38 11.46
CA PHE A 336 0.96 6.46 10.44
C PHE A 336 2.48 6.49 10.33
N ILE A 337 3.10 7.66 10.34
CA ILE A 337 4.58 7.79 10.39
C ILE A 337 5.13 7.21 11.68
N GLY A 338 4.56 7.57 12.80
CA GLY A 338 5.01 7.12 14.11
C GLY A 338 5.03 5.60 14.22
N VAL A 339 4.00 4.93 13.71
CA VAL A 339 3.92 3.47 13.72
C VAL A 339 4.89 2.86 12.70
N SER A 340 4.85 3.30 11.43
CA SER A 340 5.59 2.64 10.34
C SER A 340 7.10 2.89 10.37
N TYR A 341 7.52 4.12 10.67
CA TYR A 341 8.93 4.49 10.60
C TYR A 341 9.56 4.77 11.97
N GLY A 342 8.75 4.89 13.01
CA GLY A 342 9.20 5.10 14.38
C GLY A 342 9.13 3.83 15.22
N VAL A 343 7.97 3.57 15.79
CA VAL A 343 7.77 2.57 16.85
C VAL A 343 8.20 1.16 16.41
N LEU A 344 7.63 0.66 15.32
CA LEU A 344 7.89 -0.72 14.87
C LEU A 344 9.36 -0.97 14.48
N PRO A 345 10.01 -0.15 13.65
CA PRO A 345 11.44 -0.32 13.36
C PRO A 345 12.31 -0.29 14.61
N LEU A 346 12.05 0.63 15.55
CA LEU A 346 12.80 0.71 16.80
C LEU A 346 12.69 -0.59 17.61
N PHE A 347 11.48 -1.13 17.76
CA PHE A 347 11.29 -2.39 18.48
C PHE A 347 12.02 -3.56 17.82
N PHE A 348 11.99 -3.69 16.50
CA PHE A 348 12.73 -4.75 15.81
C PHE A 348 14.25 -4.57 15.86
N ILE A 349 14.74 -3.34 15.84
CA ILE A 349 16.17 -3.04 16.04
C ILE A 349 16.59 -3.49 17.44
N ILE A 350 15.79 -3.17 18.48
CA ILE A 350 16.06 -3.61 19.85
C ILE A 350 16.03 -5.15 19.95
N CYS A 351 15.09 -5.83 19.29
CA CYS A 351 15.06 -7.30 19.23
C CYS A 351 16.35 -7.86 18.61
N LEU A 352 16.84 -7.27 17.53
CA LEU A 352 18.10 -7.69 16.89
C LEU A 352 19.32 -7.49 17.80
N ILE A 353 19.39 -6.35 18.49
CA ILE A 353 20.50 -6.05 19.44
C ILE A 353 20.49 -7.04 20.61
N LYS A 354 19.33 -7.23 21.27
CA LYS A 354 19.19 -8.18 22.37
C LYS A 354 19.52 -9.62 21.95
N SER A 355 19.11 -10.02 20.75
CA SER A 355 19.39 -11.36 20.25
C SER A 355 20.87 -11.60 19.98
N LYS A 356 21.67 -10.56 19.64
CA LYS A 356 23.12 -10.68 19.51
C LYS A 356 23.78 -10.89 20.86
N ARG A 357 23.36 -10.19 21.91
CA ARG A 357 23.91 -10.32 23.27
C ARG A 357 23.69 -11.73 23.84
N ARG A 358 22.48 -12.31 23.69
CA ARG A 358 22.17 -13.68 24.13
C ARG A 358 22.97 -14.81 23.42
N LYS A 359 23.69 -14.54 22.34
CA LYS A 359 24.58 -15.51 21.69
C LYS A 359 26.00 -15.43 22.21
N ILE A 360 26.36 -14.40 22.93
CA ILE A 360 27.69 -14.15 23.48
C ILE A 360 27.78 -14.65 24.93
N GLU A 361 26.63 -14.72 25.62
CA GLU A 361 26.43 -15.45 26.88
C GLU A 361 26.12 -16.94 26.60
#